data_d3d89a4bd0fa0860c73c99de2803bc52
#
_entry.id   d3d89a4bd0fa0860c73c99de2803bc52
#
_cell.length_a   1.000
_cell.length_b   1.000
_cell.length_c   1.000
_cell.angle_alpha   90.00
_cell.angle_beta   90.00
_cell.angle_gamma   90.00
#
_symmetry.space_group_name_H-M   'P 1'
#
loop_
_entity.id
_entity.type
_entity.pdbx_description
1 polymer ?
#
loop_
_entity_poly.entity_id
_entity_poly.type
_entity_poly.pdbx_seq_one_letter_code
_entity_poly.pdbx_strand_id
1 'polypeptide(L)'
;MSEKQKTVWSLLGAGLSAATVASKLGSTRQFVNQTKLAAEAKLSASLLDAAQANHLQTRMLDPKKGILLGYHPGVKCKAVVTYSTKFGIKVWYWYDNPEAVTDKEFLGQTRRYLLEMAKERRIKVIGMKSIHPGKLAQLVFSELVPGLKE
;
A
#
# COMPACT_ATOMS: atom_id res chain seq x y z
N MET A 1 12.51 3.93 -6.09
CA MET A 1 12.86 2.59 -6.64
C MET A 1 13.07 2.67 -8.14
N SER A 2 14.00 1.87 -8.66
CA SER A 2 14.18 1.72 -10.11
C SER A 2 12.99 0.99 -10.73
N GLU A 3 12.85 1.05 -12.06
CA GLU A 3 11.78 0.33 -12.76
C GLU A 3 11.90 -1.18 -12.56
N LYS A 4 13.11 -1.72 -12.55
CA LYS A 4 13.33 -3.15 -12.25
C LYS A 4 12.89 -3.52 -10.85
N GLN A 5 13.20 -2.69 -9.86
CA GLN A 5 12.80 -2.91 -8.49
C GLN A 5 11.27 -2.89 -8.34
N LYS A 6 10.61 -1.95 -8.98
CA LYS A 6 9.13 -1.88 -9.01
C LYS A 6 8.54 -3.14 -9.64
N THR A 7 9.07 -3.56 -10.77
CA THR A 7 8.60 -4.75 -11.49
C THR A 7 8.75 -6.02 -10.64
N VAL A 8 9.91 -6.24 -10.05
CA VAL A 8 10.16 -7.40 -9.20
C VAL A 8 9.24 -7.37 -7.98
N TRP A 9 9.14 -6.23 -7.31
CA TRP A 9 8.27 -6.06 -6.14
C TRP A 9 6.81 -6.37 -6.49
N SER A 10 6.30 -5.83 -7.60
CA SER A 10 4.92 -6.06 -8.03
C SER A 10 4.64 -7.51 -8.37
N LEU A 11 5.54 -8.17 -9.11
CA LEU A 11 5.35 -9.55 -9.52
C LEU A 11 5.37 -10.50 -8.32
N LEU A 12 6.30 -10.30 -7.39
CA LEU A 12 6.36 -11.09 -6.15
C LEU A 12 5.13 -10.82 -5.27
N GLY A 13 4.72 -9.57 -5.16
CA GLY A 13 3.52 -9.17 -4.44
C GLY A 13 2.24 -9.75 -5.03
N ALA A 14 2.23 -10.00 -6.33
CA ALA A 14 1.14 -10.68 -7.03
C ALA A 14 1.14 -12.20 -6.82
N GLY A 15 2.08 -12.73 -6.02
CA GLY A 15 2.12 -14.15 -5.66
C GLY A 15 2.98 -15.03 -6.55
N LEU A 16 3.72 -14.45 -7.50
CA LEU A 16 4.64 -15.22 -8.34
C LEU A 16 5.88 -15.62 -7.53
N SER A 17 6.41 -16.83 -7.82
CA SER A 17 7.66 -17.27 -7.21
C SER A 17 8.86 -16.54 -7.80
N ALA A 18 9.97 -16.50 -7.06
CA ALA A 18 11.22 -15.90 -7.54
C ALA A 18 11.70 -16.59 -8.83
N ALA A 19 11.51 -17.90 -8.94
CA ALA A 19 11.86 -18.65 -10.15
C ALA A 19 11.04 -18.20 -11.36
N THR A 20 9.73 -18.02 -11.18
CA THR A 20 8.83 -17.57 -12.24
C THR A 20 9.18 -16.14 -12.67
N VAL A 21 9.44 -15.25 -11.71
CA VAL A 21 9.85 -13.87 -12.00
C VAL A 21 11.17 -13.85 -12.77
N ALA A 22 12.15 -14.63 -12.34
CA ALA A 22 13.44 -14.75 -13.02
C ALA A 22 13.25 -15.20 -14.47
N SER A 23 12.41 -16.21 -14.71
CA SER A 23 12.09 -16.69 -16.04
C SER A 23 11.47 -15.61 -16.91
N LYS A 24 10.49 -14.88 -16.37
CA LYS A 24 9.81 -13.78 -17.08
C LYS A 24 10.76 -12.64 -17.46
N LEU A 25 11.74 -12.35 -16.63
CA LEU A 25 12.66 -11.24 -16.82
C LEU A 25 13.95 -11.64 -17.53
N GLY A 26 14.11 -12.93 -17.89
CA GLY A 26 15.35 -13.43 -18.49
C GLY A 26 16.55 -13.28 -17.55
N SER A 27 16.35 -13.50 -16.25
CA SER A 27 17.35 -13.29 -15.21
C SER A 27 17.48 -14.52 -14.32
N THR A 28 18.16 -14.39 -13.17
CA THR A 28 18.39 -15.47 -12.23
C THR A 28 17.55 -15.28 -10.96
N ARG A 29 17.28 -16.37 -10.24
CA ARG A 29 16.62 -16.31 -8.93
C ARG A 29 17.41 -15.47 -7.93
N GLN A 30 18.74 -15.55 -7.96
CA GLN A 30 19.62 -14.76 -7.11
C GLN A 30 19.44 -13.27 -7.38
N PHE A 31 19.41 -12.86 -8.65
CA PHE A 31 19.15 -11.47 -9.03
C PHE A 31 17.78 -10.99 -8.54
N VAL A 32 16.75 -11.81 -8.72
CA VAL A 32 15.39 -11.48 -8.25
C VAL A 32 15.37 -11.28 -6.74
N ASN A 33 15.99 -12.16 -5.96
CA ASN A 33 16.05 -12.05 -4.51
C ASN A 33 16.84 -10.82 -4.06
N GLN A 34 17.96 -10.50 -4.70
CA GLN A 34 18.73 -9.29 -4.38
C GLN A 34 17.93 -8.02 -4.71
N THR A 35 17.27 -8.01 -5.85
CA THR A 35 16.43 -6.88 -6.28
C THR A 35 15.25 -6.68 -5.33
N LYS A 36 14.63 -7.77 -4.89
CA LYS A 36 13.56 -7.74 -3.89
C LYS A 36 14.03 -7.09 -2.59
N LEU A 37 15.16 -7.52 -2.06
CA LEU A 37 15.71 -6.97 -0.81
C LEU A 37 16.00 -5.47 -0.94
N ALA A 38 16.58 -5.06 -2.06
CA ALA A 38 16.85 -3.65 -2.34
C ALA A 38 15.54 -2.83 -2.44
N ALA A 39 14.54 -3.37 -3.12
CA ALA A 39 13.22 -2.75 -3.25
C ALA A 39 12.55 -2.59 -1.89
N GLU A 40 12.54 -3.65 -1.08
CA GLU A 40 11.93 -3.64 0.25
C GLU A 40 12.64 -2.64 1.18
N ALA A 41 13.96 -2.54 1.10
CA ALA A 41 14.74 -1.60 1.90
C ALA A 41 14.39 -0.15 1.54
N LYS A 42 14.32 0.18 0.25
CA LYS A 42 13.93 1.52 -0.21
C LYS A 42 12.49 1.85 0.16
N LEU A 43 11.61 0.88 0.02
CA LEU A 43 10.20 1.07 0.34
C LEU A 43 9.99 1.27 1.84
N SER A 44 10.68 0.49 2.67
CA SER A 44 10.67 0.67 4.13
C SER A 44 11.10 2.08 4.51
N ALA A 45 12.20 2.56 3.94
CA ALA A 45 12.69 3.91 4.20
C ALA A 45 11.66 4.98 3.81
N SER A 46 11.04 4.83 2.63
CA SER A 46 10.02 5.78 2.16
C SER A 46 8.78 5.80 3.04
N LEU A 47 8.32 4.63 3.47
CA LEU A 47 7.16 4.51 4.37
C LEU A 47 7.46 5.12 5.74
N LEU A 48 8.64 4.86 6.29
CA LEU A 48 9.07 5.42 7.58
C LEU A 48 9.24 6.94 7.50
N ASP A 49 9.81 7.46 6.42
CA ASP A 49 9.95 8.90 6.20
C ASP A 49 8.59 9.59 6.15
N ALA A 50 7.62 9.00 5.46
CA ALA A 50 6.26 9.53 5.39
C ALA A 50 5.58 9.52 6.78
N ALA A 51 5.77 8.44 7.53
CA ALA A 51 5.25 8.34 8.89
C ALA A 51 5.86 9.42 9.80
N GLN A 52 7.17 9.61 9.74
CA GLN A 52 7.86 10.63 10.52
C GLN A 52 7.39 12.04 10.16
N ALA A 53 7.28 12.33 8.86
CA ALA A 53 6.80 13.64 8.38
C ALA A 53 5.38 13.96 8.85
N ASN A 54 4.57 12.95 9.10
CA ASN A 54 3.19 13.09 9.56
C ASN A 54 3.05 12.87 11.08
N HIS A 55 4.14 12.82 11.81
CA HIS A 55 4.16 12.63 13.27
C HIS A 55 3.50 11.33 13.73
N LEU A 56 3.59 10.29 12.92
CA LEU A 56 3.03 8.98 13.24
C LEU A 56 4.02 8.13 14.04
N GLN A 57 3.52 7.48 15.06
CA GLN A 57 4.24 6.41 15.75
C GLN A 57 4.04 5.13 14.95
N THR A 58 5.12 4.52 14.47
CA THR A 58 5.05 3.28 13.69
C THR A 58 4.68 2.12 14.60
N ARG A 59 3.62 1.40 14.26
CA ARG A 59 3.16 0.20 14.97
C ARG A 59 3.41 -1.08 14.19
N MET A 60 3.38 -1.01 12.87
CA MET A 60 3.65 -2.14 11.98
C MET A 60 4.24 -1.62 10.68
N LEU A 61 5.21 -2.34 10.15
CA LEU A 61 5.80 -2.06 8.84
C LEU A 61 5.88 -3.35 8.05
N ASP A 62 5.27 -3.37 6.86
CA ASP A 62 5.31 -4.51 5.97
C ASP A 62 5.69 -4.05 4.55
N PRO A 63 6.98 -4.10 4.20
CA PRO A 63 7.43 -3.67 2.88
C PRO A 63 7.01 -4.60 1.76
N LYS A 64 6.67 -5.86 2.04
CA LYS A 64 6.15 -6.79 1.03
C LYS A 64 4.79 -6.33 0.53
N LYS A 65 3.94 -5.88 1.43
CA LYS A 65 2.63 -5.33 1.10
C LYS A 65 2.68 -3.83 0.79
N GLY A 66 3.81 -3.17 1.06
CA GLY A 66 3.95 -1.73 0.85
C GLY A 66 3.05 -0.91 1.76
N ILE A 67 2.99 -1.29 3.04
CA ILE A 67 2.13 -0.64 4.03
C ILE A 67 2.86 -0.43 5.35
N LEU A 68 2.42 0.62 6.05
CA LEU A 68 2.83 0.91 7.43
C LEU A 68 1.59 1.29 8.21
N LEU A 69 1.41 0.71 9.39
CA LEU A 69 0.39 1.15 10.34
C LEU A 69 1.03 2.07 11.35
N GLY A 70 0.46 3.25 11.52
CA GLY A 70 0.91 4.24 12.47
C GLY A 70 -0.22 4.76 13.35
N TYR A 71 0.16 5.55 14.34
CA TYR A 71 -0.77 6.23 15.23
C TYR A 71 -0.32 7.67 15.44
N HIS A 72 -1.24 8.61 15.29
CA HIS A 72 -0.98 10.03 15.54
C HIS A 72 -1.45 10.40 16.95
N PRO A 73 -0.54 10.60 17.91
CA PRO A 73 -0.94 10.86 19.29
C PRO A 73 -1.62 12.22 19.47
N GLY A 74 -1.28 13.20 18.65
CA GLY A 74 -1.85 14.55 18.71
C GLY A 74 -3.35 14.58 18.39
N VAL A 75 -3.78 13.84 17.38
CA VAL A 75 -5.20 13.75 16.98
C VAL A 75 -5.84 12.42 17.41
N LYS A 76 -5.10 11.55 18.09
CA LYS A 76 -5.57 10.25 18.59
C LYS A 76 -6.23 9.41 17.51
N CYS A 77 -5.54 9.28 16.38
CA CYS A 77 -6.09 8.60 15.21
C CYS A 77 -5.06 7.62 14.63
N LYS A 78 -5.52 6.42 14.26
CA LYS A 78 -4.72 5.48 13.47
C LYS A 78 -4.55 6.01 12.06
N ALA A 79 -3.41 5.69 11.43
CA ALA A 79 -3.16 6.02 10.04
C ALA A 79 -2.46 4.87 9.35
N VAL A 80 -2.75 4.71 8.07
CA VAL A 80 -2.08 3.73 7.21
C VAL A 80 -1.30 4.50 6.16
N VAL A 81 -0.01 4.18 6.03
CA VAL A 81 0.83 4.69 4.95
C VAL A 81 0.92 3.60 3.89
N THR A 82 0.63 3.93 2.65
CA THR A 82 0.56 2.97 1.55
C THR A 82 1.46 3.37 0.41
N TYR A 83 1.87 2.38 -0.37
CA TYR A 83 2.62 2.58 -1.60
C TYR A 83 1.89 1.97 -2.78
N SER A 84 1.84 2.72 -3.89
CA SER A 84 1.42 2.24 -5.20
C SER A 84 2.55 2.46 -6.20
N THR A 85 2.84 1.48 -7.05
CA THR A 85 3.87 1.62 -8.08
C THR A 85 3.53 2.73 -9.07
N LYS A 86 2.24 2.99 -9.26
CA LYS A 86 1.74 4.00 -10.19
C LYS A 86 1.60 5.37 -9.56
N PHE A 87 1.15 5.44 -8.29
CA PHE A 87 0.79 6.70 -7.65
C PHE A 87 1.68 7.10 -6.46
N GLY A 88 2.63 6.25 -6.06
CA GLY A 88 3.56 6.56 -4.97
C GLY A 88 2.98 6.38 -3.57
N ILE A 89 3.52 7.15 -2.63
CA ILE A 89 3.18 7.07 -1.21
C ILE A 89 1.96 7.94 -0.92
N LYS A 90 1.04 7.40 -0.09
CA LYS A 90 -0.10 8.15 0.42
C LYS A 90 -0.37 7.79 1.87
N VAL A 91 -0.78 8.78 2.67
CA VAL A 91 -1.15 8.61 4.08
C VAL A 91 -2.67 8.68 4.20
N TRP A 92 -3.24 7.71 4.91
CA TRP A 92 -4.67 7.57 5.11
C TRP A 92 -4.97 7.57 6.61
N TYR A 93 -5.81 8.49 7.07
CA TYR A 93 -6.26 8.50 8.45
C TYR A 93 -7.52 7.64 8.60
N TRP A 94 -7.58 6.86 9.67
CA TRP A 94 -8.71 5.98 9.96
C TRP A 94 -9.78 6.76 10.72
N TYR A 95 -10.83 7.19 10.01
CA TYR A 95 -11.92 7.97 10.57
C TYR A 95 -13.11 7.11 10.97
N ASP A 96 -13.83 7.51 12.02
CA ASP A 96 -15.08 6.87 12.46
C ASP A 96 -16.18 7.02 11.42
N ASN A 97 -16.23 8.17 10.74
CA ASN A 97 -17.19 8.44 9.67
C ASN A 97 -16.47 8.63 8.33
N PRO A 98 -16.17 7.54 7.61
CA PRO A 98 -15.41 7.61 6.36
C PRO A 98 -16.17 8.26 5.22
N GLU A 99 -17.49 8.38 5.30
CA GLU A 99 -18.33 8.94 4.24
C GLU A 99 -18.59 10.44 4.40
N ALA A 100 -17.95 11.11 5.37
CA ALA A 100 -18.15 12.53 5.64
C ALA A 100 -17.61 13.44 4.52
N VAL A 101 -16.61 13.00 3.78
CA VAL A 101 -16.01 13.77 2.68
C VAL A 101 -16.90 13.69 1.45
N THR A 102 -17.21 14.85 0.84
CA THR A 102 -18.14 14.96 -0.29
C THR A 102 -17.56 15.61 -1.54
N ASP A 103 -16.31 16.08 -1.51
CA ASP A 103 -15.64 16.66 -2.69
C ASP A 103 -15.46 15.63 -3.80
N LYS A 104 -16.12 15.83 -4.94
CA LYS A 104 -16.15 14.84 -6.04
C LYS A 104 -14.78 14.61 -6.68
N GLU A 105 -13.97 15.65 -6.85
CA GLU A 105 -12.65 15.51 -7.45
C GLU A 105 -11.72 14.73 -6.52
N PHE A 106 -11.68 15.09 -5.25
CA PHE A 106 -10.90 14.39 -4.24
C PHE A 106 -11.33 12.92 -4.14
N LEU A 107 -12.63 12.65 -4.11
CA LEU A 107 -13.16 11.28 -4.04
C LEU A 107 -12.80 10.46 -5.28
N GLY A 108 -12.82 11.08 -6.47
CA GLY A 108 -12.44 10.42 -7.71
C GLY A 108 -10.95 10.02 -7.72
N GLN A 109 -10.06 10.89 -7.29
CA GLN A 109 -8.63 10.62 -7.18
C GLN A 109 -8.37 9.52 -6.13
N THR A 110 -9.02 9.62 -5.00
CA THR A 110 -8.93 8.64 -3.91
C THR A 110 -9.37 7.26 -4.38
N ARG A 111 -10.48 7.17 -5.08
CA ARG A 111 -10.98 5.91 -5.63
C ARG A 111 -9.99 5.27 -6.59
N ARG A 112 -9.41 6.05 -7.51
CA ARG A 112 -8.42 5.54 -8.46
C ARG A 112 -7.19 4.98 -7.75
N TYR A 113 -6.70 5.66 -6.73
CA TYR A 113 -5.59 5.17 -5.93
C TYR A 113 -5.93 3.84 -5.25
N LEU A 114 -7.07 3.77 -4.58
CA LEU A 114 -7.51 2.57 -3.86
C LEU A 114 -7.71 1.37 -4.78
N LEU A 115 -8.31 1.58 -5.94
CA LEU A 115 -8.53 0.51 -6.91
C LEU A 115 -7.21 0.00 -7.48
N GLU A 116 -6.27 0.90 -7.80
CA GLU A 116 -4.95 0.50 -8.29
C GLU A 116 -4.16 -0.25 -7.21
N MET A 117 -4.19 0.24 -5.98
CA MET A 117 -3.53 -0.40 -4.85
C MET A 117 -4.09 -1.79 -4.58
N ALA A 118 -5.41 -1.94 -4.61
CA ALA A 118 -6.08 -3.24 -4.43
C ALA A 118 -5.70 -4.21 -5.56
N LYS A 119 -5.66 -3.72 -6.80
CA LYS A 119 -5.25 -4.51 -7.97
C LYS A 119 -3.81 -5.00 -7.83
N GLU A 120 -2.89 -4.14 -7.43
CA GLU A 120 -1.48 -4.50 -7.22
C GLU A 120 -1.31 -5.61 -6.17
N ARG A 121 -2.23 -5.71 -5.22
CA ARG A 121 -2.20 -6.68 -4.12
C ARG A 121 -3.20 -7.81 -4.27
N ARG A 122 -3.82 -7.92 -5.44
CA ARG A 122 -4.84 -8.93 -5.76
C ARG A 122 -6.02 -8.98 -4.78
N ILE A 123 -6.40 -7.84 -4.25
CA ILE A 123 -7.61 -7.71 -3.44
C ILE A 123 -8.79 -7.59 -4.39
N LYS A 124 -9.81 -8.43 -4.19
CA LYS A 124 -11.01 -8.40 -5.02
C LYS A 124 -11.84 -7.17 -4.70
N VAL A 125 -12.12 -6.37 -5.74
CA VAL A 125 -12.91 -5.14 -5.63
C VAL A 125 -14.22 -5.20 -6.41
N ILE A 126 -14.70 -6.40 -6.70
CA ILE A 126 -15.98 -6.61 -7.44
C ILE A 126 -17.11 -6.03 -6.58
N GLY A 127 -17.90 -5.13 -7.18
CA GLY A 127 -18.99 -4.45 -6.49
C GLY A 127 -18.57 -3.27 -5.61
N MET A 128 -17.27 -3.06 -5.42
CA MET A 128 -16.75 -1.97 -4.57
C MET A 128 -16.59 -0.64 -5.31
N LYS A 129 -16.69 -0.67 -6.66
CA LYS A 129 -16.46 0.53 -7.49
C LYS A 129 -17.54 1.60 -7.31
N SER A 130 -18.72 1.21 -6.84
CA SER A 130 -19.84 2.12 -6.65
C SER A 130 -19.98 2.65 -5.23
N ILE A 131 -19.19 2.16 -4.28
CA ILE A 131 -19.27 2.61 -2.88
C ILE A 131 -18.41 3.86 -2.66
N HIS A 132 -18.72 4.59 -1.59
CA HIS A 132 -17.97 5.79 -1.22
C HIS A 132 -16.49 5.43 -0.97
N PRO A 133 -15.53 6.23 -1.52
CA PRO A 133 -14.10 5.93 -1.35
C PRO A 133 -13.63 5.77 0.09
N GLY A 134 -14.21 6.49 1.04
CA GLY A 134 -13.90 6.32 2.46
C GLY A 134 -14.23 4.92 2.96
N LYS A 135 -15.39 4.37 2.56
CA LYS A 135 -15.77 3.01 2.90
C LYS A 135 -14.94 1.98 2.14
N LEU A 136 -14.62 2.27 0.88
CA LEU A 136 -13.72 1.44 0.09
C LEU A 136 -12.35 1.33 0.77
N ALA A 137 -11.80 2.44 1.27
CA ALA A 137 -10.54 2.45 2.01
C ALA A 137 -10.62 1.54 3.24
N GLN A 138 -11.69 1.62 4.03
CA GLN A 138 -11.85 0.75 5.19
C GLN A 138 -11.88 -0.73 4.82
N LEU A 139 -12.56 -1.10 3.75
CA LEU A 139 -12.64 -2.48 3.28
C LEU A 139 -11.27 -2.99 2.81
N VAL A 140 -10.57 -2.21 1.99
CA VAL A 140 -9.26 -2.59 1.46
C VAL A 140 -8.23 -2.70 2.59
N PHE A 141 -8.16 -1.71 3.47
CA PHE A 141 -7.17 -1.70 4.55
C PHE A 141 -7.45 -2.75 5.62
N SER A 142 -8.71 -3.11 5.85
CA SER A 142 -9.06 -4.18 6.78
C SER A 142 -8.50 -5.53 6.33
N GLU A 143 -8.40 -5.76 5.02
CA GLU A 143 -7.76 -6.97 4.48
C GLU A 143 -6.23 -6.90 4.55
N LEU A 144 -5.64 -5.72 4.33
CA LEU A 144 -4.20 -5.54 4.31
C LEU A 144 -3.56 -5.49 5.70
N VAL A 145 -4.28 -4.94 6.66
CA VAL A 145 -3.75 -4.66 8.01
C VAL A 145 -4.58 -5.43 9.03
N PRO A 146 -4.12 -6.62 9.46
CA PRO A 146 -4.79 -7.35 10.54
C PRO A 146 -4.84 -6.50 11.81
N GLY A 147 -5.99 -6.49 12.47
CA GLY A 147 -6.18 -5.75 13.72
C GLY A 147 -6.41 -4.24 13.55
N LEU A 148 -6.54 -3.73 12.33
CA LEU A 148 -6.76 -2.29 12.10
C LEU A 148 -8.05 -1.79 12.76
N LYS A 149 -9.10 -2.61 12.79
CA LYS A 149 -10.38 -2.27 13.38
C LYS A 149 -10.39 -2.30 14.91
N GLU A 150 -9.39 -2.92 15.50
CA GLU A 150 -9.21 -3.00 16.96
C GLU A 150 -8.58 -1.71 17.52
#